data_7080a76b2a66e98e1e3668ea63aee18a
#
_entry.id   7080a76b2a66e98e1e3668ea63aee18a
#
_cell.length_a   1.000
_cell.length_b   1.000
_cell.length_c   1.000
_cell.angle_alpha   90.00
_cell.angle_beta   90.00
_cell.angle_gamma   90.00
#
_symmetry.space_group_name_H-M   'P 1'
#
loop_
_entity.id
_entity.type
_entity.pdbx_description
1 polymer ?
#
loop_
_entity_poly.entity_id
_entity_poly.type
_entity_poly.pdbx_seq_one_letter_code
_entity_poly.pdbx_strand_id
1 'polypeptide(L)'
;MKTTDIPESQLYSELNLPLSLEAPGFIQFYFFAPISQPFESLQLWVDGQFLTPLTTEGEGGEWSQAGSILSSGDHTVTWRYSRNPAGAPQEVIDSWPSPDWRLGEAWLDNVKLLGSTPSFTENWDSGDFSANPWILSGDANWVITDEEKFQGEYSATIASDDIEANSGISDLSIDLITEKGGNLKWELLPSLQSTFDLFQVIIDGIKVYESAEIQDEWQSQELNIQPGKRQVTFRLVKNPNNLDDAIISSLSKDPSHLGQVWLDTIVFTANS
;
A
#
# COMPACT_ATOMS: atom_id res chain seq x y z
N MET A 1 2.64 -12.47 20.47
CA MET A 1 3.66 -12.73 21.50
C MET A 1 3.85 -11.49 22.32
N LYS A 2 3.93 -11.61 23.63
CA LYS A 2 4.07 -10.50 24.58
C LYS A 2 5.46 -10.56 25.20
N THR A 3 6.17 -9.44 25.26
CA THR A 3 7.42 -9.36 26.05
C THR A 3 7.05 -9.40 27.53
N THR A 4 7.67 -10.30 28.28
CA THR A 4 7.53 -10.37 29.73
C THR A 4 8.66 -9.60 30.40
N ASP A 5 8.51 -9.28 31.66
CA ASP A 5 9.44 -8.48 32.44
C ASP A 5 10.91 -8.74 32.12
N ILE A 6 11.61 -7.68 31.68
CA ILE A 6 13.04 -7.72 31.50
C ILE A 6 13.68 -7.63 32.89
N PRO A 7 14.52 -8.58 33.30
CA PRO A 7 15.24 -8.48 34.57
C PRO A 7 16.04 -7.18 34.64
N GLU A 8 16.18 -6.60 35.85
CA GLU A 8 16.92 -5.35 36.05
C GLU A 8 18.36 -5.36 35.52
N SER A 9 18.92 -6.56 35.28
CA SER A 9 20.25 -6.76 34.71
C SER A 9 20.29 -6.81 33.17
N GLN A 10 19.14 -6.88 32.51
CA GLN A 10 19.03 -6.92 31.04
C GLN A 10 18.37 -5.63 30.51
N LEU A 11 19.08 -4.92 29.65
CA LEU A 11 18.58 -3.70 29.04
C LEU A 11 17.68 -3.96 27.82
N TYR A 12 17.62 -5.21 27.33
CA TYR A 12 16.79 -5.57 26.18
C TYR A 12 16.33 -7.03 26.20
N SER A 13 15.26 -7.29 25.48
CA SER A 13 14.74 -8.63 25.14
C SER A 13 14.57 -8.76 23.62
N GLU A 14 14.85 -9.92 23.08
CA GLU A 14 14.80 -10.18 21.64
C GLU A 14 13.90 -11.37 21.30
N LEU A 15 13.19 -11.21 20.19
CA LEU A 15 12.57 -12.30 19.45
C LEU A 15 13.28 -12.44 18.12
N ASN A 16 13.89 -13.58 17.87
CA ASN A 16 14.62 -13.87 16.65
C ASN A 16 13.85 -14.87 15.79
N LEU A 17 13.72 -14.56 14.50
CA LEU A 17 13.11 -15.41 13.50
C LEU A 17 14.14 -15.69 12.40
N PRO A 18 14.78 -16.88 12.40
CA PRO A 18 15.62 -17.29 11.28
C PRO A 18 14.75 -17.65 10.07
N LEU A 19 15.17 -17.22 8.88
CA LEU A 19 14.53 -17.48 7.61
C LEU A 19 15.57 -17.87 6.57
N SER A 20 15.20 -18.78 5.64
CA SER A 20 15.98 -19.09 4.46
C SER A 20 15.08 -18.92 3.24
N LEU A 21 15.42 -17.98 2.36
CA LEU A 21 14.61 -17.54 1.23
C LEU A 21 15.26 -17.99 -0.08
N GLU A 22 14.51 -18.71 -0.92
CA GLU A 22 14.97 -19.07 -2.27
C GLU A 22 14.91 -17.88 -3.22
N ALA A 23 13.99 -16.93 -2.98
CA ALA A 23 13.81 -15.70 -3.75
C ALA A 23 13.54 -14.54 -2.78
N PRO A 24 13.72 -13.26 -3.22
CA PRO A 24 13.39 -12.12 -2.41
C PRO A 24 11.94 -12.14 -1.92
N GLY A 25 11.70 -11.60 -0.73
CA GLY A 25 10.38 -11.56 -0.11
C GLY A 25 10.20 -10.33 0.77
N PHE A 26 9.01 -10.17 1.32
CA PHE A 26 8.67 -9.10 2.23
C PHE A 26 8.14 -9.69 3.52
N ILE A 27 8.84 -9.45 4.65
CA ILE A 27 8.29 -9.78 5.95
C ILE A 27 7.36 -8.67 6.41
N GLN A 28 6.12 -9.05 6.72
CA GLN A 28 5.07 -8.15 7.20
C GLN A 28 4.58 -8.63 8.56
N PHE A 29 4.29 -7.71 9.47
CA PHE A 29 3.74 -8.01 10.79
C PHE A 29 2.94 -6.83 11.32
N TYR A 30 2.09 -7.11 12.31
CA TYR A 30 1.45 -6.10 13.13
C TYR A 30 2.15 -6.01 14.48
N PHE A 31 2.23 -4.82 15.01
CA PHE A 31 2.78 -4.58 16.33
C PHE A 31 1.94 -3.58 17.12
N PHE A 32 1.99 -3.74 18.42
CA PHE A 32 1.44 -2.79 19.36
C PHE A 32 2.50 -2.52 20.41
N ALA A 33 2.99 -1.29 20.47
CA ALA A 33 4.08 -0.88 21.37
C ALA A 33 3.78 0.49 21.96
N PRO A 34 2.90 0.54 22.99
CA PRO A 34 2.60 1.75 23.73
C PRO A 34 3.77 2.08 24.66
N ILE A 35 4.87 2.56 24.09
CA ILE A 35 6.12 2.79 24.77
C ILE A 35 6.34 4.26 25.12
N SER A 36 6.95 4.51 26.28
CA SER A 36 7.31 5.85 26.72
C SER A 36 8.68 6.25 26.19
N GLN A 37 8.74 6.96 25.08
CA GLN A 37 9.98 7.53 24.61
C GLN A 37 10.46 8.67 25.53
N PRO A 38 11.77 8.81 25.79
CA PRO A 38 12.91 8.06 25.21
C PRO A 38 13.30 6.81 26.02
N PHE A 39 12.49 6.36 26.94
CA PHE A 39 12.85 5.38 27.99
C PHE A 39 12.72 3.93 27.53
N GLU A 40 11.93 3.70 26.51
CA GLU A 40 11.69 2.38 25.95
C GLU A 40 11.72 2.46 24.42
N SER A 41 12.07 1.37 23.77
CA SER A 41 11.95 1.24 22.32
C SER A 41 11.68 -0.20 21.92
N LEU A 42 10.79 -0.39 20.95
CA LEU A 42 10.71 -1.60 20.14
C LEU A 42 11.41 -1.30 18.81
N GLN A 43 12.22 -2.22 18.33
CA GLN A 43 13.06 -2.03 17.15
C GLN A 43 12.98 -3.24 16.25
N LEU A 44 13.05 -3.00 14.95
CA LEU A 44 13.24 -4.02 13.93
C LEU A 44 14.71 -4.06 13.51
N TRP A 45 15.28 -5.25 13.50
CA TRP A 45 16.62 -5.54 13.05
C TRP A 45 16.59 -6.66 12.02
N VAL A 46 17.47 -6.63 11.05
CA VAL A 46 17.69 -7.72 10.10
C VAL A 46 19.21 -7.98 10.02
N ASP A 47 19.60 -9.24 10.17
CA ASP A 47 20.99 -9.68 10.13
C ASP A 47 21.93 -8.89 11.05
N GLY A 48 21.41 -8.54 12.23
CA GLY A 48 22.13 -7.74 13.22
C GLY A 48 22.23 -6.26 12.89
N GLN A 49 21.57 -5.77 11.83
CA GLN A 49 21.54 -4.36 11.48
C GLN A 49 20.20 -3.75 11.89
N PHE A 50 20.27 -2.59 12.56
CA PHE A 50 19.09 -1.80 12.91
C PHE A 50 18.43 -1.24 11.64
N LEU A 51 17.13 -1.43 11.49
CA LEU A 51 16.34 -0.89 10.40
C LEU A 51 15.50 0.31 10.81
N THR A 52 14.65 0.14 11.82
CA THR A 52 13.69 1.17 12.20
C THR A 52 13.19 0.98 13.63
N PRO A 53 12.87 2.07 14.34
CA PRO A 53 12.07 1.98 15.56
C PRO A 53 10.61 1.62 15.19
N LEU A 54 9.96 0.89 16.07
CA LEU A 54 8.55 0.52 15.97
C LEU A 54 7.82 1.21 17.12
N THR A 55 7.05 2.25 16.82
CA THR A 55 6.31 3.02 17.82
C THR A 55 4.86 3.15 17.42
N THR A 56 3.95 2.97 18.38
CA THR A 56 2.54 3.33 18.23
C THR A 56 2.31 4.66 18.92
N GLU A 57 1.65 5.61 18.24
CA GLU A 57 1.40 6.92 18.81
C GLU A 57 0.30 6.88 19.89
N GLY A 58 0.53 7.58 21.02
CA GLY A 58 -0.46 7.94 22.02
C GLY A 58 -0.84 6.87 23.05
N GLU A 59 -1.52 7.36 24.09
CA GLU A 59 -2.14 6.54 25.13
C GLU A 59 -3.33 5.74 24.56
N GLY A 60 -3.20 4.44 24.44
CA GLY A 60 -4.23 3.57 23.85
C GLY A 60 -4.06 3.34 22.36
N GLY A 61 -2.84 3.51 21.82
CA GLY A 61 -2.48 3.35 20.42
C GLY A 61 -3.11 2.14 19.75
N GLU A 62 -3.30 2.24 18.44
CA GLU A 62 -3.83 1.15 17.61
C GLU A 62 -2.70 0.22 17.16
N TRP A 63 -3.05 -1.00 16.76
CA TRP A 63 -2.13 -1.90 16.09
C TRP A 63 -1.62 -1.26 14.80
N SER A 64 -0.31 -1.20 14.66
CA SER A 64 0.37 -0.67 13.48
C SER A 64 0.98 -1.80 12.67
N GLN A 65 1.01 -1.62 11.35
CA GLN A 65 1.64 -2.57 10.44
C GLN A 65 3.04 -2.08 10.07
N ALA A 66 4.00 -3.01 10.03
CA ALA A 66 5.34 -2.76 9.53
C ALA A 66 5.87 -3.96 8.75
N GLY A 67 7.02 -3.78 8.11
CA GLY A 67 7.69 -4.84 7.38
C GLY A 67 8.99 -4.38 6.74
N SER A 68 9.69 -5.33 6.13
CA SER A 68 10.92 -5.09 5.37
C SER A 68 11.06 -6.03 4.21
N ILE A 69 11.68 -5.55 3.13
CA ILE A 69 12.14 -6.40 2.05
C ILE A 69 13.34 -7.22 2.53
N LEU A 70 13.38 -8.49 2.14
CA LEU A 70 14.48 -9.40 2.38
C LEU A 70 14.97 -9.93 1.03
N SER A 71 16.28 -9.99 0.81
CA SER A 71 16.88 -10.63 -0.36
C SER A 71 16.68 -12.15 -0.34
N SER A 72 17.10 -12.86 -1.37
CA SER A 72 17.29 -14.30 -1.28
C SER A 72 18.48 -14.62 -0.36
N GLY A 73 18.42 -15.74 0.35
CA GLY A 73 19.45 -16.21 1.27
C GLY A 73 18.96 -16.40 2.68
N ASP A 74 19.91 -16.56 3.59
CA ASP A 74 19.64 -16.74 5.01
C ASP A 74 19.58 -15.40 5.73
N HIS A 75 18.51 -15.19 6.50
CA HIS A 75 18.26 -13.97 7.26
C HIS A 75 17.88 -14.28 8.70
N THR A 76 18.14 -13.35 9.60
CA THR A 76 17.58 -13.33 10.94
C THR A 76 16.84 -12.02 11.16
N VAL A 77 15.52 -12.08 11.24
CA VAL A 77 14.68 -10.94 11.63
C VAL A 77 14.58 -10.92 13.13
N THR A 78 14.91 -9.78 13.73
CA THR A 78 14.92 -9.60 15.19
C THR A 78 14.02 -8.43 15.60
N TRP A 79 13.07 -8.68 16.46
CA TRP A 79 12.35 -7.66 17.20
C TRP A 79 12.99 -7.51 18.57
N ARG A 80 13.56 -6.32 18.81
CA ARG A 80 14.25 -5.99 20.08
C ARG A 80 13.45 -4.97 20.85
N TYR A 81 13.00 -5.34 22.01
CA TYR A 81 12.48 -4.40 22.99
C TYR A 81 13.59 -4.01 23.95
N SER A 82 13.83 -2.70 24.14
CA SER A 82 14.87 -2.16 25.03
C SER A 82 14.25 -1.24 26.06
N ARG A 83 14.75 -1.32 27.28
CA ARG A 83 14.57 -0.30 28.32
C ARG A 83 15.80 0.57 28.41
N ASN A 84 15.58 1.85 28.70
CA ASN A 84 16.65 2.84 28.83
C ASN A 84 17.64 2.82 27.64
N PRO A 85 17.16 2.84 26.36
CA PRO A 85 18.05 2.77 25.22
C PRO A 85 19.02 3.96 25.13
N ALA A 86 18.68 5.09 25.77
CA ALA A 86 19.51 6.28 25.83
C ALA A 86 20.58 6.22 26.94
N GLY A 87 20.59 5.19 27.78
CA GLY A 87 21.54 5.05 28.91
C GLY A 87 21.37 6.10 30.00
N ALA A 88 20.14 6.55 30.26
CA ALA A 88 19.88 7.52 31.31
C ALA A 88 20.38 7.01 32.71
N PRO A 89 20.94 7.88 33.57
CA PRO A 89 21.34 7.52 34.92
C PRO A 89 20.15 7.00 35.74
N GLN A 90 20.39 6.10 36.67
CA GLN A 90 19.36 5.48 37.51
C GLN A 90 18.50 6.52 38.24
N GLU A 91 19.11 7.61 38.73
CA GLU A 91 18.41 8.74 39.39
C GLU A 91 17.33 9.38 38.48
N VAL A 92 17.61 9.43 37.17
CA VAL A 92 16.64 9.91 36.18
C VAL A 92 15.52 8.87 35.99
N ILE A 93 15.87 7.60 35.88
CA ILE A 93 14.91 6.49 35.75
C ILE A 93 13.96 6.47 36.95
N ASP A 94 14.50 6.61 38.17
CA ASP A 94 13.72 6.60 39.43
C ASP A 94 12.79 7.82 39.55
N SER A 95 13.07 8.90 38.81
CA SER A 95 12.23 10.10 38.76
C SER A 95 11.09 10.00 37.75
N TRP A 96 11.07 8.96 36.90
CA TRP A 96 10.00 8.77 35.94
C TRP A 96 8.69 8.50 36.67
N PRO A 97 7.58 9.08 36.16
CA PRO A 97 6.30 8.84 36.79
C PRO A 97 6.07 7.33 36.82
N SER A 98 5.85 6.81 38.04
CA SER A 98 5.49 5.40 38.23
C SER A 98 4.18 5.16 37.48
N PRO A 99 4.17 4.33 36.49
CA PRO A 99 3.00 4.29 35.65
C PRO A 99 2.03 3.23 36.14
N ASP A 100 0.76 3.59 36.13
CA ASP A 100 -0.34 2.66 35.89
C ASP A 100 -0.32 2.12 34.41
N TRP A 101 0.76 2.41 33.71
CA TRP A 101 0.98 2.07 32.32
C TRP A 101 1.65 0.71 32.22
N ARG A 102 1.33 -0.02 31.20
CA ARG A 102 1.91 -1.31 30.83
C ARG A 102 3.37 -1.17 30.33
N LEU A 103 4.21 -0.50 31.11
CA LEU A 103 5.63 -0.33 30.88
C LEU A 103 6.29 -1.71 30.75
N GLY A 104 7.05 -1.87 29.68
CA GLY A 104 7.75 -3.12 29.43
C GLY A 104 6.97 -4.12 28.59
N GLU A 105 5.93 -3.70 27.88
CA GLU A 105 5.16 -4.59 27.05
C GLU A 105 5.15 -4.14 25.58
N ALA A 106 5.43 -5.07 24.68
CA ALA A 106 5.21 -4.93 23.25
C ALA A 106 4.60 -6.23 22.72
N TRP A 107 3.75 -6.10 21.74
CA TRP A 107 3.06 -7.24 21.15
C TRP A 107 3.36 -7.30 19.66
N LEU A 108 3.48 -8.52 19.15
CA LEU A 108 3.58 -8.85 17.74
C LEU A 108 2.46 -9.80 17.37
N ASP A 109 1.88 -9.59 16.20
CA ASP A 109 0.86 -10.46 15.64
C ASP A 109 0.96 -10.53 14.12
N ASN A 110 0.36 -11.57 13.55
CA ASN A 110 0.17 -11.75 12.12
C ASN A 110 1.46 -11.60 11.31
N VAL A 111 2.57 -12.21 11.79
CA VAL A 111 3.83 -12.24 11.06
C VAL A 111 3.68 -13.08 9.82
N LYS A 112 3.93 -12.50 8.63
CA LYS A 112 3.81 -13.15 7.33
C LYS A 112 5.06 -12.90 6.50
N LEU A 113 5.42 -13.91 5.71
CA LEU A 113 6.39 -13.76 4.64
C LEU A 113 5.62 -13.76 3.30
N LEU A 114 5.73 -12.69 2.56
CA LEU A 114 5.13 -12.51 1.24
C LEU A 114 6.23 -12.67 0.19
N GLY A 115 5.95 -13.39 -0.90
CA GLY A 115 6.88 -13.53 -2.03
C GLY A 115 7.03 -12.23 -2.82
N SER A 116 8.13 -12.10 -3.55
CA SER A 116 8.29 -11.01 -4.52
C SER A 116 7.31 -11.16 -5.67
N THR A 117 6.87 -10.03 -6.21
CA THR A 117 6.02 -9.99 -7.41
C THR A 117 6.88 -10.22 -8.64
N PRO A 118 6.65 -11.29 -9.43
CA PRO A 118 7.34 -11.48 -10.69
C PRO A 118 6.90 -10.43 -11.71
N SER A 119 7.68 -10.26 -12.78
CA SER A 119 7.23 -9.49 -13.93
C SER A 119 5.98 -10.13 -14.53
N PHE A 120 5.00 -9.31 -14.92
CA PHE A 120 3.75 -9.79 -15.51
C PHE A 120 3.25 -8.83 -16.60
N THR A 121 2.35 -9.33 -17.40
CA THR A 121 1.51 -8.56 -18.31
C THR A 121 0.05 -8.87 -18.00
N GLU A 122 -0.76 -7.85 -17.80
CA GLU A 122 -2.20 -7.95 -17.70
C GLU A 122 -2.84 -7.34 -18.93
N ASN A 123 -3.52 -8.15 -19.71
CA ASN A 123 -4.21 -7.76 -20.94
C ASN A 123 -5.70 -8.12 -20.91
N TRP A 124 -6.17 -8.57 -19.75
CA TRP A 124 -7.55 -8.94 -19.45
C TRP A 124 -8.14 -10.09 -20.29
N ASP A 125 -7.32 -10.79 -21.08
CA ASP A 125 -7.76 -11.89 -21.96
C ASP A 125 -8.33 -13.10 -21.18
N SER A 126 -8.16 -13.15 -19.86
CA SER A 126 -8.89 -14.10 -18.99
C SER A 126 -10.40 -13.83 -18.92
N GLY A 127 -10.85 -12.63 -19.31
CA GLY A 127 -12.23 -12.18 -19.18
C GLY A 127 -12.63 -11.80 -17.75
N ASP A 128 -11.68 -11.78 -16.81
CA ASP A 128 -11.89 -11.42 -15.42
C ASP A 128 -10.61 -10.87 -14.76
N PHE A 129 -10.65 -10.58 -13.45
CA PHE A 129 -9.51 -10.08 -12.66
C PHE A 129 -8.68 -11.18 -11.99
N SER A 130 -8.78 -12.44 -12.43
CA SER A 130 -8.15 -13.57 -11.73
C SER A 130 -6.69 -13.82 -12.10
N ALA A 131 -6.20 -13.28 -13.23
CA ALA A 131 -4.83 -13.51 -13.72
C ALA A 131 -3.76 -12.95 -12.77
N ASN A 132 -4.05 -11.85 -12.09
CA ASN A 132 -3.20 -11.22 -11.07
C ASN A 132 -4.04 -10.87 -9.83
N PRO A 133 -3.42 -10.65 -8.65
CA PRO A 133 -4.15 -10.44 -7.40
C PRO A 133 -4.70 -9.01 -7.27
N TRP A 134 -5.58 -8.64 -8.20
CA TRP A 134 -6.24 -7.34 -8.19
C TRP A 134 -7.21 -7.19 -7.01
N ILE A 135 -7.28 -5.99 -6.46
CA ILE A 135 -8.17 -5.60 -5.38
C ILE A 135 -9.07 -4.51 -5.90
N LEU A 136 -10.38 -4.79 -5.91
CA LEU A 136 -11.40 -3.84 -6.32
C LEU A 136 -12.02 -3.22 -5.08
N SER A 137 -12.21 -1.89 -5.08
CA SER A 137 -12.86 -1.18 -3.98
C SER A 137 -13.44 0.16 -4.45
N GLY A 138 -14.24 0.77 -3.59
CA GLY A 138 -14.88 2.06 -3.87
C GLY A 138 -16.38 1.95 -4.09
N ASP A 139 -16.96 2.97 -4.71
CA ASP A 139 -18.41 3.13 -4.85
C ASP A 139 -18.97 2.43 -6.10
N ALA A 140 -18.12 2.18 -7.11
CA ALA A 140 -18.47 1.42 -8.29
C ALA A 140 -17.39 0.38 -8.61
N ASN A 141 -17.78 -0.68 -9.30
CA ASN A 141 -16.89 -1.79 -9.63
C ASN A 141 -16.19 -1.57 -10.98
N TRP A 142 -14.93 -1.93 -11.04
CA TRP A 142 -14.27 -2.19 -12.31
C TRP A 142 -14.84 -3.47 -12.92
N VAL A 143 -15.00 -3.47 -14.23
CA VAL A 143 -15.52 -4.59 -15.04
C VAL A 143 -14.64 -4.80 -16.26
N ILE A 144 -14.68 -6.01 -16.81
CA ILE A 144 -14.01 -6.33 -18.07
C ILE A 144 -15.01 -6.11 -19.21
N THR A 145 -14.55 -5.48 -20.30
CA THR A 145 -15.35 -5.13 -21.47
C THR A 145 -14.63 -5.43 -22.77
N ASP A 146 -15.39 -5.63 -23.83
CA ASP A 146 -14.90 -5.75 -25.21
C ASP A 146 -15.20 -4.51 -26.08
N GLU A 147 -15.72 -3.43 -25.47
CA GLU A 147 -16.10 -2.20 -26.18
C GLU A 147 -14.89 -1.47 -26.76
N GLU A 148 -13.93 -1.09 -25.88
CA GLU A 148 -12.69 -0.42 -26.28
C GLU A 148 -11.51 -1.24 -25.78
N LYS A 149 -10.51 -1.49 -26.62
CA LYS A 149 -9.33 -2.29 -26.30
C LYS A 149 -8.10 -1.80 -27.05
N PHE A 150 -6.97 -1.80 -26.39
CA PHE A 150 -5.68 -1.50 -27.01
C PHE A 150 -5.12 -2.74 -27.69
N GLN A 151 -5.15 -3.88 -26.99
CA GLN A 151 -4.65 -5.15 -27.47
C GLN A 151 -5.50 -6.31 -26.91
N GLY A 152 -5.55 -7.44 -27.62
CA GLY A 152 -6.27 -8.61 -27.17
C GLY A 152 -7.78 -8.52 -27.38
N GLU A 153 -8.56 -9.13 -26.51
CA GLU A 153 -10.02 -9.23 -26.65
C GLU A 153 -10.77 -8.29 -25.69
N TYR A 154 -10.13 -7.84 -24.60
CA TYR A 154 -10.77 -7.09 -23.53
C TYR A 154 -9.91 -5.95 -23.00
N SER A 155 -10.56 -5.06 -22.27
CA SER A 155 -9.96 -4.04 -21.41
C SER A 155 -10.71 -3.97 -20.09
N ALA A 156 -10.19 -3.23 -19.11
CA ALA A 156 -10.90 -2.94 -17.88
C ALA A 156 -11.51 -1.54 -17.93
N THR A 157 -12.76 -1.41 -17.51
CA THR A 157 -13.47 -0.14 -17.40
C THR A 157 -14.31 -0.12 -16.11
N ILE A 158 -15.04 0.96 -15.87
CA ILE A 158 -15.99 1.04 -14.77
C ILE A 158 -17.39 0.93 -15.33
N ALA A 159 -18.22 0.07 -14.74
CA ALA A 159 -19.59 -0.13 -15.19
C ALA A 159 -20.36 1.20 -15.15
N SER A 160 -20.86 1.62 -16.31
CA SER A 160 -21.57 2.89 -16.46
C SER A 160 -22.85 2.95 -15.60
N ASP A 161 -23.46 1.81 -15.35
CA ASP A 161 -24.72 1.70 -14.61
C ASP A 161 -24.53 1.71 -13.08
N ASP A 162 -23.31 1.42 -12.60
CA ASP A 162 -22.99 1.36 -11.16
C ASP A 162 -22.55 2.73 -10.61
N ILE A 163 -22.20 3.67 -11.48
CA ILE A 163 -21.85 5.01 -11.05
C ILE A 163 -23.14 5.81 -11.03
N GLU A 164 -23.83 5.83 -9.88
CA GLU A 164 -24.83 6.86 -9.64
C GLU A 164 -24.19 8.21 -9.93
N ALA A 165 -24.74 8.92 -10.86
CA ALA A 165 -24.16 9.87 -11.78
C ALA A 165 -23.20 10.93 -11.20
N ASN A 166 -23.00 11.09 -9.89
CA ASN A 166 -22.61 12.41 -9.42
C ASN A 166 -21.54 12.48 -8.33
N SER A 167 -21.14 11.41 -7.70
CA SER A 167 -19.96 11.43 -6.81
C SER A 167 -19.50 10.01 -6.46
N GLY A 168 -18.20 9.79 -6.42
CA GLY A 168 -17.68 8.50 -6.00
C GLY A 168 -16.26 8.26 -6.44
N ILE A 169 -15.70 7.22 -5.87
CA ILE A 169 -14.34 6.74 -6.14
C ILE A 169 -14.43 5.27 -6.52
N SER A 170 -13.70 4.86 -7.55
CA SER A 170 -13.58 3.47 -7.96
C SER A 170 -12.12 3.11 -8.11
N ASP A 171 -11.66 2.14 -7.34
CA ASP A 171 -10.27 1.74 -7.23
C ASP A 171 -10.03 0.33 -7.77
N LEU A 172 -8.98 0.18 -8.56
CA LEU A 172 -8.36 -1.07 -8.97
C LEU A 172 -6.92 -1.06 -8.48
N SER A 173 -6.58 -1.91 -7.53
CA SER A 173 -5.29 -1.89 -6.85
C SER A 173 -4.54 -3.22 -6.95
N ILE A 174 -3.21 -3.13 -6.91
CA ILE A 174 -2.33 -4.29 -6.81
C ILE A 174 -1.15 -3.99 -5.88
N ASP A 175 -0.75 -4.98 -5.07
CA ASP A 175 0.46 -4.91 -4.27
C ASP A 175 1.65 -5.44 -5.08
N LEU A 176 2.68 -4.63 -5.26
CA LEU A 176 3.94 -4.99 -5.89
C LEU A 176 5.03 -5.11 -4.82
N ILE A 177 5.70 -6.26 -4.77
CA ILE A 177 6.78 -6.53 -3.82
C ILE A 177 8.05 -6.78 -4.62
N THR A 178 9.05 -5.91 -4.48
CA THR A 178 10.29 -6.00 -5.25
C THR A 178 11.50 -5.61 -4.42
N GLU A 179 12.61 -6.32 -4.60
CA GLU A 179 13.88 -6.01 -3.94
C GLU A 179 14.54 -4.77 -4.56
N LYS A 180 14.49 -4.63 -5.87
CA LYS A 180 15.23 -3.60 -6.62
C LYS A 180 14.33 -2.62 -7.36
N GLY A 181 13.03 -2.64 -7.07
CA GLY A 181 12.06 -1.84 -7.80
C GLY A 181 11.70 -2.45 -9.15
N GLY A 182 11.13 -1.64 -10.01
CA GLY A 182 10.68 -2.07 -11.33
C GLY A 182 10.14 -0.92 -12.16
N ASN A 183 9.59 -1.29 -13.29
CA ASN A 183 8.92 -0.39 -14.22
C ASN A 183 7.49 -0.85 -14.42
N LEU A 184 6.53 0.06 -14.29
CA LEU A 184 5.11 -0.18 -14.55
C LEU A 184 4.68 0.65 -15.75
N LYS A 185 4.14 -0.03 -16.77
CA LYS A 185 3.54 0.59 -17.95
C LYS A 185 2.08 0.24 -18.04
N TRP A 186 1.28 1.11 -18.63
CA TRP A 186 -0.12 0.83 -18.94
C TRP A 186 -0.60 1.67 -20.13
N GLU A 187 -1.63 1.16 -20.79
CA GLU A 187 -2.35 1.86 -21.82
C GLU A 187 -3.68 2.39 -21.25
N LEU A 188 -3.98 3.66 -21.51
CA LEU A 188 -5.15 4.37 -21.02
C LEU A 188 -5.88 5.04 -22.17
N LEU A 189 -7.19 4.81 -22.29
CA LEU A 189 -8.08 5.60 -23.15
C LEU A 189 -9.04 6.39 -22.23
N PRO A 190 -8.78 7.67 -21.96
CA PRO A 190 -9.62 8.46 -21.10
C PRO A 190 -10.71 9.18 -21.90
N SER A 191 -11.97 9.03 -21.49
CA SER A 191 -13.11 9.83 -21.94
C SER A 191 -13.66 10.63 -20.75
N LEU A 192 -12.86 11.60 -20.28
CA LEU A 192 -13.09 12.32 -19.02
C LEU A 192 -13.46 13.79 -19.30
N GLN A 193 -14.41 14.28 -18.54
CA GLN A 193 -14.71 15.72 -18.55
C GLN A 193 -14.05 16.37 -17.32
N SER A 194 -13.03 17.19 -17.54
CA SER A 194 -12.13 17.74 -16.49
C SER A 194 -12.80 18.40 -15.29
N THR A 195 -14.05 18.84 -15.43
CA THR A 195 -14.81 19.42 -14.31
C THR A 195 -15.48 18.35 -13.45
N PHE A 196 -15.74 17.16 -14.00
CA PHE A 196 -16.57 16.14 -13.40
C PHE A 196 -15.82 14.84 -13.09
N ASP A 197 -14.72 14.59 -13.75
CA ASP A 197 -14.04 13.31 -13.66
C ASP A 197 -12.52 13.47 -13.64
N LEU A 198 -11.85 12.63 -12.85
CA LEU A 198 -10.40 12.53 -12.81
C LEU A 198 -10.00 11.05 -12.80
N PHE A 199 -9.04 10.70 -13.62
CA PHE A 199 -8.33 9.43 -13.48
C PHE A 199 -6.98 9.69 -12.81
N GLN A 200 -6.65 8.87 -11.80
CA GLN A 200 -5.43 9.02 -11.02
C GLN A 200 -4.71 7.69 -10.89
N VAL A 201 -3.37 7.73 -10.83
CA VAL A 201 -2.56 6.63 -10.32
C VAL A 201 -1.93 7.07 -9.01
N ILE A 202 -2.09 6.22 -8.01
CA ILE A 202 -1.68 6.47 -6.63
C ILE A 202 -0.73 5.36 -6.22
N ILE A 203 0.43 5.71 -5.63
CA ILE A 203 1.35 4.75 -5.05
C ILE A 203 1.47 5.05 -3.56
N ASP A 204 1.15 4.06 -2.71
CA ASP A 204 1.18 4.18 -1.25
C ASP A 204 0.43 5.41 -0.72
N GLY A 205 -0.74 5.71 -1.30
CA GLY A 205 -1.57 6.86 -0.94
C GLY A 205 -1.12 8.20 -1.56
N ILE A 206 -0.01 8.23 -2.31
CA ILE A 206 0.51 9.44 -2.96
C ILE A 206 0.13 9.43 -4.43
N LYS A 207 -0.59 10.46 -4.90
CA LYS A 207 -0.92 10.64 -6.31
C LYS A 207 0.35 10.92 -7.12
N VAL A 208 0.61 10.08 -8.14
CA VAL A 208 1.80 10.16 -9.01
C VAL A 208 1.45 10.48 -10.47
N TYR A 209 0.20 10.25 -10.88
CA TYR A 209 -0.31 10.57 -12.21
C TYR A 209 -1.75 11.04 -12.13
N GLU A 210 -2.16 11.91 -13.04
CA GLU A 210 -3.53 12.36 -13.19
C GLU A 210 -3.84 12.67 -14.66
N SER A 211 -5.03 12.27 -15.12
CA SER A 211 -5.62 12.68 -16.38
C SER A 211 -7.06 13.17 -16.14
N ALA A 212 -7.45 14.23 -16.85
CA ALA A 212 -8.76 14.85 -16.77
C ALA A 212 -9.30 15.21 -18.16
N GLU A 213 -8.77 14.59 -19.20
CA GLU A 213 -9.01 14.99 -20.58
C GLU A 213 -9.79 13.91 -21.36
N ILE A 214 -10.45 14.33 -22.42
CA ILE A 214 -10.98 13.41 -23.44
C ILE A 214 -9.87 13.18 -24.46
N GLN A 215 -9.54 11.92 -24.71
CA GLN A 215 -8.61 11.51 -25.76
C GLN A 215 -9.32 10.54 -26.70
N ASP A 216 -9.07 10.70 -28.00
CA ASP A 216 -9.60 9.80 -29.04
C ASP A 216 -8.64 8.64 -29.35
N GLU A 217 -7.46 8.63 -28.70
CA GLU A 217 -6.41 7.64 -28.90
C GLU A 217 -5.88 7.13 -27.55
N TRP A 218 -5.46 5.89 -27.52
CA TRP A 218 -4.80 5.27 -26.38
C TRP A 218 -3.50 5.99 -26.02
N GLN A 219 -3.29 6.18 -24.72
CA GLN A 219 -2.14 6.87 -24.15
C GLN A 219 -1.27 5.89 -23.38
N SER A 220 -0.03 5.68 -23.85
CA SER A 220 0.96 4.89 -23.12
C SER A 220 1.55 5.70 -21.97
N GLN A 221 1.55 5.12 -20.79
CA GLN A 221 2.09 5.72 -19.57
C GLN A 221 3.14 4.80 -18.95
N GLU A 222 4.06 5.38 -18.19
CA GLU A 222 5.15 4.64 -17.56
C GLU A 222 5.56 5.28 -16.23
N LEU A 223 5.79 4.46 -15.21
CA LEU A 223 6.28 4.86 -13.90
C LEU A 223 7.35 3.91 -13.37
N ASN A 224 8.33 4.46 -12.67
CA ASN A 224 9.30 3.68 -11.90
C ASN A 224 8.74 3.33 -10.52
N ILE A 225 8.72 2.05 -10.20
CA ILE A 225 8.33 1.51 -8.89
C ILE A 225 9.57 1.38 -8.03
N GLN A 226 9.55 2.01 -6.86
CA GLN A 226 10.66 1.94 -5.91
C GLN A 226 10.71 0.56 -5.22
N PRO A 227 11.88 0.13 -4.72
CA PRO A 227 12.02 -1.10 -3.91
C PRO A 227 11.07 -1.13 -2.71
N GLY A 228 10.74 -2.35 -2.28
CA GLY A 228 9.85 -2.59 -1.15
C GLY A 228 8.50 -3.16 -1.56
N LYS A 229 7.54 -3.12 -0.63
CA LYS A 229 6.13 -3.36 -0.92
C LYS A 229 5.49 -2.02 -1.29
N ARG A 230 4.86 -1.96 -2.47
CA ARG A 230 4.17 -0.79 -3.01
C ARG A 230 2.76 -1.16 -3.39
N GLN A 231 1.78 -0.41 -2.94
CA GLN A 231 0.43 -0.52 -3.45
C GLN A 231 0.25 0.48 -4.59
N VAL A 232 -0.09 -0.03 -5.76
CA VAL A 232 -0.46 0.79 -6.93
C VAL A 232 -1.98 0.75 -7.06
N THR A 233 -2.59 1.91 -7.17
CA THR A 233 -4.04 2.08 -7.33
C THR A 233 -4.34 2.91 -8.56
N PHE A 234 -5.11 2.34 -9.47
CA PHE A 234 -5.76 3.04 -10.58
C PHE A 234 -7.14 3.49 -10.09
N ARG A 235 -7.38 4.79 -10.07
CA ARG A 235 -8.56 5.41 -9.46
C ARG A 235 -9.31 6.27 -10.44
N LEU A 236 -10.61 6.04 -10.60
CA LEU A 236 -11.52 7.02 -11.16
C LEU A 236 -12.20 7.78 -10.02
N VAL A 237 -12.21 9.11 -10.10
CA VAL A 237 -12.95 10.00 -9.21
C VAL A 237 -14.04 10.69 -10.00
N LYS A 238 -15.28 10.54 -9.57
CA LYS A 238 -16.44 11.26 -10.10
C LYS A 238 -16.73 12.47 -9.25
N ASN A 239 -17.06 13.58 -9.90
CA ASN A 239 -17.44 14.84 -9.27
C ASN A 239 -16.48 15.29 -8.15
N PRO A 240 -15.16 15.45 -8.43
CA PRO A 240 -14.16 15.83 -7.42
C PRO A 240 -14.45 17.19 -6.77
N ASN A 241 -15.27 18.01 -7.41
CA ASN A 241 -15.65 19.36 -6.94
C ASN A 241 -16.97 19.40 -6.16
N ASN A 242 -17.62 18.25 -5.95
CA ASN A 242 -18.87 18.13 -5.19
C ASN A 242 -19.99 19.05 -5.73
N LEU A 243 -20.14 19.11 -7.04
CA LEU A 243 -21.14 19.93 -7.71
C LEU A 243 -22.54 19.33 -7.57
N ASP A 244 -23.56 20.18 -7.47
CA ASP A 244 -24.97 19.74 -7.47
C ASP A 244 -25.37 19.11 -8.81
N ASP A 245 -26.25 18.11 -8.80
CA ASP A 245 -26.78 17.42 -9.99
C ASP A 245 -27.34 18.37 -11.06
N ALA A 246 -27.99 19.45 -10.62
CA ALA A 246 -28.49 20.46 -11.52
C ALA A 246 -27.38 21.21 -12.28
N ILE A 247 -26.24 21.43 -11.63
CA ILE A 247 -25.05 22.04 -12.23
C ILE A 247 -24.43 21.05 -13.21
N ILE A 248 -24.22 19.80 -12.80
CA ILE A 248 -23.69 18.73 -13.64
C ILE A 248 -24.52 18.59 -14.90
N SER A 249 -25.84 18.45 -14.77
CA SER A 249 -26.77 18.32 -15.88
C SER A 249 -26.78 19.55 -16.82
N SER A 250 -26.50 20.74 -16.29
CA SER A 250 -26.46 21.98 -17.10
C SER A 250 -25.15 22.15 -17.88
N LEU A 251 -24.06 21.60 -17.37
CA LEU A 251 -22.73 21.74 -17.95
C LEU A 251 -22.36 20.54 -18.85
N SER A 252 -22.98 19.39 -18.62
CA SER A 252 -22.74 18.19 -19.43
C SER A 252 -23.30 18.35 -20.83
N LYS A 253 -22.42 18.26 -21.81
CA LYS A 253 -22.80 18.33 -23.24
C LYS A 253 -23.30 17.00 -23.81
N ASP A 254 -22.93 15.90 -23.18
CA ASP A 254 -23.34 14.55 -23.56
C ASP A 254 -23.37 13.64 -22.32
N PRO A 255 -24.55 13.31 -21.80
CA PRO A 255 -24.67 12.42 -20.64
C PRO A 255 -24.26 10.97 -20.91
N SER A 256 -24.11 10.56 -22.17
CA SER A 256 -23.78 9.17 -22.52
C SER A 256 -22.30 8.82 -22.41
N HIS A 257 -21.42 9.81 -22.24
CA HIS A 257 -19.96 9.60 -22.20
C HIS A 257 -19.29 10.18 -20.95
N LEU A 258 -20.04 10.46 -19.89
CA LEU A 258 -19.49 11.05 -18.68
C LEU A 258 -18.61 10.05 -17.94
N GLY A 259 -17.31 10.36 -17.87
CA GLY A 259 -16.37 9.78 -16.93
C GLY A 259 -16.05 8.32 -17.14
N GLN A 260 -15.85 7.90 -18.34
CA GLN A 260 -15.37 6.57 -18.66
C GLN A 260 -13.85 6.56 -18.87
N VAL A 261 -13.22 5.48 -18.45
CA VAL A 261 -11.82 5.17 -18.77
C VAL A 261 -11.73 3.72 -19.16
N TRP A 262 -10.85 3.42 -20.10
CA TRP A 262 -10.46 2.05 -20.42
C TRP A 262 -8.99 1.90 -20.13
N LEU A 263 -8.66 0.86 -19.40
CA LEU A 263 -7.32 0.52 -18.95
C LEU A 263 -6.94 -0.83 -19.55
N ASP A 264 -5.80 -0.89 -20.21
CA ASP A 264 -5.36 -2.10 -20.90
C ASP A 264 -3.85 -2.26 -20.84
N THR A 265 -3.37 -3.45 -21.13
CA THR A 265 -1.96 -3.81 -21.29
C THR A 265 -1.08 -3.24 -20.18
N ILE A 266 -1.39 -3.63 -18.93
CA ILE A 266 -0.56 -3.27 -17.77
C ILE A 266 0.64 -4.23 -17.75
N VAL A 267 1.85 -3.67 -17.86
CA VAL A 267 3.10 -4.43 -17.82
C VAL A 267 3.92 -4.00 -16.62
N PHE A 268 4.17 -4.92 -15.72
CA PHE A 268 5.15 -4.73 -14.67
C PHE A 268 6.42 -5.52 -14.98
N THR A 269 7.56 -4.83 -14.99
CA THR A 269 8.88 -5.43 -15.17
C THR A 269 9.71 -5.20 -13.92
N ALA A 270 9.96 -6.26 -13.15
CA ALA A 270 10.83 -6.19 -11.99
C ALA A 270 12.30 -6.03 -12.43
N ASN A 271 13.04 -5.18 -11.74
CA ASN A 271 14.48 -5.03 -11.96
C ASN A 271 15.22 -6.27 -11.47
N SER A 272 16.23 -6.71 -12.24
CA SER A 272 17.08 -7.86 -11.94
C SER A 272 18.26 -7.51 -11.03
#